data_cca9b171fcc87967e67c909ab68e3fc1
#
_entry.id   cca9b171fcc87967e67c909ab68e3fc1
#
_cell.length_a   1.000
_cell.length_b   1.000
_cell.length_c   1.000
_cell.angle_alpha   90.00
_cell.angle_beta   90.00
_cell.angle_gamma   90.00
#
_symmetry.space_group_name_H-M   'P 1'
#
loop_
_entity.id
_entity.type
_entity.pdbx_description
1 polymer ?
#
loop_
_entity_poly.entity_id
_entity_poly.type
_entity_poly.pdbx_seq_one_letter_code
_entity_poly.pdbx_strand_id
1 'polypeptide(L)'
;MSEAPLLTEETHAMLHRLLDKADAGRMRWQLKCSARETPELYDFTDQNQVEVVWDDLQQLAKIGVLDLKLKARQRPGNNDYDDGLIQLKYEAEEQVRLWLERPAFDPRQHLWDSALAPYLHVFEDGGEALRREVLRFPGRTYEQLAAAFASVPEALAQQSMTLRQLSARCFWGASKFLDRKRPLLLATFPSLAGRILSRPLLLSVYLPANFEDILFVENQDTYLELVALAPARTGLIYLAGFRGAALRVREAGQAVFSYVNMVSPEARERFAAFWLGEQQMPSFFWGDLDFAGMAILASLKQVFPGVEAWQPGYQPMLDILREGRGHSAVGGDKEKQYHPGSTQCPYADYVLIPAIEEQLGFVDQEAIGVSTLLWRGPSQ
;
A
#
# COMPACT_ATOMS: atom_id res chain seq x y z
N MET A 1 -14.07 27.12 12.56
CA MET A 1 -14.73 27.28 11.25
C MET A 1 -15.51 28.58 11.37
N SER A 2 -15.19 29.62 10.56
CA SER A 2 -15.93 30.88 10.63
C SER A 2 -17.25 30.68 9.88
N GLU A 3 -18.35 31.19 10.49
CA GLU A 3 -19.66 31.23 9.82
C GLU A 3 -19.54 31.95 8.48
N ALA A 4 -20.39 31.54 7.52
CA ALA A 4 -20.47 32.20 6.23
C ALA A 4 -20.92 33.66 6.46
N PRO A 5 -20.23 34.67 5.88
CA PRO A 5 -20.70 36.04 5.94
C PRO A 5 -22.03 36.17 5.21
N LEU A 6 -22.89 37.08 5.66
CA LEU A 6 -24.10 37.46 4.92
C LEU A 6 -23.66 38.19 3.65
N LEU A 7 -23.80 37.54 2.48
CA LEU A 7 -23.43 38.08 1.18
C LEU A 7 -24.66 38.19 0.29
N THR A 8 -24.62 39.13 -0.67
CA THR A 8 -25.63 39.27 -1.70
C THR A 8 -25.63 38.07 -2.66
N GLU A 9 -26.76 37.85 -3.37
CA GLU A 9 -26.84 36.80 -4.41
C GLU A 9 -25.85 37.09 -5.56
N GLU A 10 -25.62 38.35 -5.89
CA GLU A 10 -24.65 38.81 -6.88
C GLU A 10 -23.22 38.45 -6.46
N THR A 11 -22.88 38.66 -5.21
CA THR A 11 -21.55 38.26 -4.67
C THR A 11 -21.40 36.75 -4.71
N HIS A 12 -22.42 35.96 -4.36
CA HIS A 12 -22.42 34.52 -4.52
C HIS A 12 -22.18 34.09 -5.98
N ALA A 13 -22.86 34.73 -6.95
CA ALA A 13 -22.67 34.46 -8.36
C ALA A 13 -21.22 34.74 -8.83
N MET A 14 -20.58 35.78 -8.29
CA MET A 14 -19.16 36.07 -8.58
C MET A 14 -18.24 35.04 -7.99
N LEU A 15 -18.48 34.57 -6.77
CA LEU A 15 -17.71 33.50 -6.15
C LEU A 15 -17.87 32.19 -6.90
N HIS A 16 -19.07 31.85 -7.41
CA HIS A 16 -19.26 30.68 -8.28
C HIS A 16 -18.43 30.80 -9.57
N ARG A 17 -18.38 31.95 -10.24
CA ARG A 17 -17.53 32.13 -11.43
C ARG A 17 -16.03 32.02 -11.14
N LEU A 18 -15.60 32.44 -9.95
CA LEU A 18 -14.21 32.24 -9.53
C LEU A 18 -13.91 30.76 -9.34
N LEU A 19 -14.83 29.99 -8.71
CA LEU A 19 -14.70 28.53 -8.58
C LEU A 19 -14.80 27.81 -9.92
N ASP A 20 -15.57 28.31 -10.91
CA ASP A 20 -15.56 27.72 -12.27
C ASP A 20 -14.16 27.76 -12.89
N LYS A 21 -13.38 28.81 -12.60
CA LYS A 21 -11.99 28.89 -13.07
C LYS A 21 -11.08 27.90 -12.34
N ALA A 22 -11.34 27.62 -11.06
CA ALA A 22 -10.66 26.58 -10.29
C ALA A 22 -10.97 25.18 -10.86
N ASP A 23 -12.25 24.88 -11.06
CA ASP A 23 -12.73 23.62 -11.60
C ASP A 23 -12.23 23.37 -13.04
N ALA A 24 -12.04 24.45 -13.83
CA ALA A 24 -11.43 24.38 -15.14
C ALA A 24 -9.88 24.23 -15.12
N GLY A 25 -9.27 24.07 -13.94
CA GLY A 25 -7.83 23.87 -13.77
C GLY A 25 -6.98 25.10 -14.15
N ARG A 26 -7.54 26.30 -14.11
CA ARG A 26 -6.79 27.52 -14.44
C ARG A 26 -5.79 27.87 -13.34
N MET A 27 -4.63 28.39 -13.73
CA MET A 27 -3.57 28.80 -12.79
C MET A 27 -3.93 30.03 -11.96
N ARG A 28 -4.92 30.84 -12.37
CA ARG A 28 -5.38 32.04 -11.65
C ARG A 28 -6.89 32.11 -11.65
N TRP A 29 -7.49 32.21 -10.48
CA TRP A 29 -8.94 32.31 -10.29
C TRP A 29 -9.31 33.77 -10.10
N GLN A 30 -9.40 34.50 -11.20
CA GLN A 30 -9.60 35.94 -11.17
C GLN A 30 -10.67 36.38 -12.17
N LEU A 31 -11.40 37.43 -11.82
CA LEU A 31 -12.34 38.15 -12.66
C LEU A 31 -11.81 39.58 -12.91
N LYS A 32 -11.89 40.06 -14.13
CA LYS A 32 -11.62 41.48 -14.41
C LYS A 32 -12.86 42.30 -14.08
N CYS A 33 -12.70 43.40 -13.33
CA CYS A 33 -13.78 44.35 -13.11
C CYS A 33 -14.14 45.06 -14.44
N SER A 34 -15.21 44.60 -15.05
CA SER A 34 -15.73 45.06 -16.33
C SER A 34 -17.19 44.64 -16.48
N ALA A 35 -17.97 45.39 -17.27
CA ALA A 35 -19.36 45.03 -17.55
C ALA A 35 -19.57 43.62 -18.13
N ARG A 36 -18.52 43.00 -18.67
CA ARG A 36 -18.57 41.64 -19.22
C ARG A 36 -18.32 40.54 -18.19
N GLU A 37 -17.33 40.70 -17.31
CA GLU A 37 -16.93 39.65 -16.36
C GLU A 37 -17.55 39.80 -14.97
N THR A 38 -17.92 41.03 -14.59
CA THR A 38 -18.54 41.39 -13.32
C THR A 38 -19.71 42.34 -13.56
N PRO A 39 -20.74 41.94 -14.34
CA PRO A 39 -21.86 42.84 -14.70
C PRO A 39 -22.55 43.41 -13.46
N GLU A 40 -22.53 42.72 -12.32
CA GLU A 40 -23.13 43.16 -11.07
C GLU A 40 -22.54 44.47 -10.52
N LEU A 41 -21.30 44.79 -10.87
CA LEU A 41 -20.66 46.08 -10.52
C LEU A 41 -20.95 47.21 -11.53
N TYR A 42 -21.66 46.89 -12.59
CA TYR A 42 -21.94 47.83 -13.69
C TYR A 42 -23.43 47.94 -14.02
N ASP A 43 -24.30 47.47 -13.13
CA ASP A 43 -25.74 47.66 -13.24
C ASP A 43 -26.14 49.03 -12.68
N PHE A 44 -26.14 50.05 -13.54
CA PHE A 44 -26.48 51.42 -13.16
C PHE A 44 -27.96 51.63 -12.92
N THR A 45 -28.81 50.61 -13.04
CA THR A 45 -30.24 50.72 -12.74
C THR A 45 -30.51 50.66 -11.23
N ASP A 46 -29.61 50.05 -10.45
CA ASP A 46 -29.65 50.00 -8.99
C ASP A 46 -28.27 50.29 -8.38
N GLN A 47 -27.95 51.58 -8.22
CA GLN A 47 -26.68 52.01 -7.64
C GLN A 47 -26.48 51.51 -6.16
N ASN A 48 -27.56 51.42 -5.39
CA ASN A 48 -27.47 50.96 -4.02
C ASN A 48 -27.02 49.47 -3.98
N GLN A 49 -27.52 48.64 -4.89
CA GLN A 49 -27.12 47.25 -5.00
C GLN A 49 -25.63 47.10 -5.39
N VAL A 50 -25.16 47.93 -6.32
CA VAL A 50 -23.73 47.96 -6.70
C VAL A 50 -22.82 48.29 -5.52
N GLU A 51 -23.22 49.29 -4.69
CA GLU A 51 -22.45 49.65 -3.49
C GLU A 51 -22.40 48.48 -2.49
N VAL A 52 -23.52 47.79 -2.24
CA VAL A 52 -23.56 46.63 -1.33
C VAL A 52 -22.69 45.47 -1.85
N VAL A 53 -22.77 45.19 -3.16
CA VAL A 53 -21.88 44.13 -3.76
C VAL A 53 -20.41 44.52 -3.61
N TRP A 54 -20.06 45.78 -3.80
CA TRP A 54 -18.69 46.24 -3.65
C TRP A 54 -18.22 46.17 -2.18
N ASP A 55 -19.08 46.49 -1.24
CA ASP A 55 -18.80 46.32 0.20
C ASP A 55 -18.59 44.87 0.59
N ASP A 56 -19.40 43.93 0.07
CA ASP A 56 -19.23 42.50 0.24
C ASP A 56 -17.82 42.04 -0.20
N LEU A 57 -17.39 42.48 -1.42
CA LEU A 57 -16.08 42.12 -1.94
C LEU A 57 -14.94 42.70 -1.11
N GLN A 58 -15.09 43.90 -0.59
CA GLN A 58 -14.11 44.49 0.33
C GLN A 58 -14.07 43.75 1.66
N GLN A 59 -15.21 43.33 2.18
CA GLN A 59 -15.27 42.49 3.40
C GLN A 59 -14.58 41.16 3.18
N LEU A 60 -14.84 40.48 2.06
CA LEU A 60 -14.16 39.23 1.69
C LEU A 60 -12.65 39.42 1.55
N ALA A 61 -12.20 40.56 1.06
CA ALA A 61 -10.77 40.87 1.00
C ALA A 61 -10.16 41.10 2.41
N LYS A 62 -10.88 41.81 3.29
CA LYS A 62 -10.43 42.03 4.70
C LYS A 62 -10.27 40.73 5.46
N ILE A 63 -11.17 39.76 5.28
CA ILE A 63 -11.07 38.44 5.95
C ILE A 63 -10.14 37.47 5.22
N GLY A 64 -9.47 37.92 4.14
CA GLY A 64 -8.43 37.16 3.47
C GLY A 64 -8.92 36.14 2.44
N VAL A 65 -10.18 36.19 2.02
CA VAL A 65 -10.76 35.30 1.01
C VAL A 65 -10.43 35.76 -0.41
N LEU A 66 -10.51 37.05 -0.66
CA LEU A 66 -10.21 37.67 -1.97
C LEU A 66 -8.93 38.50 -1.89
N ASP A 67 -8.35 38.74 -3.06
CA ASP A 67 -7.32 39.74 -3.31
C ASP A 67 -7.86 40.73 -4.36
N LEU A 68 -8.03 42.01 -3.99
CA LEU A 68 -8.50 43.07 -4.85
C LEU A 68 -7.31 43.86 -5.38
N LYS A 69 -6.97 43.65 -6.64
CA LYS A 69 -5.86 44.37 -7.32
C LYS A 69 -6.41 45.54 -8.10
N LEU A 70 -6.49 46.68 -7.42
CA LEU A 70 -7.04 47.91 -7.97
C LEU A 70 -5.93 48.76 -8.61
N LYS A 71 -6.28 49.61 -9.57
CA LYS A 71 -5.34 50.57 -10.18
C LYS A 71 -5.04 51.72 -9.20
N ALA A 72 -3.77 52.05 -9.05
CA ALA A 72 -3.31 53.13 -8.18
C ALA A 72 -3.84 54.54 -8.53
N ARG A 73 -4.24 54.74 -9.77
CA ARG A 73 -4.83 56.00 -10.25
C ARG A 73 -5.99 55.68 -11.18
N GLN A 74 -7.19 56.08 -10.77
CA GLN A 74 -8.38 56.07 -11.63
C GLN A 74 -8.49 57.35 -12.45
N ARG A 75 -9.15 57.25 -13.60
CA ARG A 75 -9.49 58.45 -14.41
C ARG A 75 -10.67 59.15 -13.75
N PRO A 76 -10.76 60.50 -13.84
CA PRO A 76 -11.92 61.20 -13.31
C PRO A 76 -13.22 60.63 -13.94
N GLY A 77 -14.18 60.29 -13.09
CA GLY A 77 -15.46 59.69 -13.50
C GLY A 77 -15.52 58.18 -13.56
N ASN A 78 -14.40 57.48 -13.27
CA ASN A 78 -14.39 56.03 -13.13
C ASN A 78 -14.62 55.61 -11.66
N ASN A 79 -15.18 54.42 -11.47
CA ASN A 79 -15.28 53.79 -10.16
C ASN A 79 -13.92 53.27 -9.66
N ASP A 80 -13.73 53.12 -8.35
CA ASP A 80 -12.47 52.66 -7.75
C ASP A 80 -12.06 51.27 -8.24
N TYR A 81 -13.02 50.41 -8.61
CA TYR A 81 -12.81 49.07 -9.08
C TYR A 81 -12.58 48.94 -10.60
N ASP A 82 -12.77 49.97 -11.37
CA ASP A 82 -12.68 49.91 -12.85
C ASP A 82 -11.31 49.36 -13.31
N ASP A 83 -11.36 48.39 -14.23
CA ASP A 83 -10.18 47.66 -14.71
C ASP A 83 -9.36 46.95 -13.65
N GLY A 84 -9.87 46.84 -12.42
CA GLY A 84 -9.27 46.02 -11.35
C GLY A 84 -9.42 44.52 -11.61
N LEU A 85 -8.82 43.74 -10.71
CA LEU A 85 -8.94 42.30 -10.71
C LEU A 85 -9.41 41.82 -9.31
N ILE A 86 -10.41 40.96 -9.31
CA ILE A 86 -10.89 40.23 -8.12
C ILE A 86 -10.35 38.82 -8.22
N GLN A 87 -9.49 38.42 -7.28
CA GLN A 87 -8.86 37.11 -7.31
C GLN A 87 -9.24 36.33 -6.03
N LEU A 88 -9.71 35.10 -6.21
CA LEU A 88 -9.89 34.17 -5.10
C LEU A 88 -8.51 33.62 -4.69
N LYS A 89 -8.22 33.66 -3.38
CA LYS A 89 -7.00 33.09 -2.83
C LYS A 89 -7.11 31.56 -2.75
N TYR A 90 -6.02 30.87 -3.05
CA TYR A 90 -5.99 29.39 -3.05
C TYR A 90 -6.33 28.81 -1.68
N GLU A 91 -5.84 29.46 -0.62
CA GLU A 91 -6.04 29.03 0.75
C GLU A 91 -7.50 29.16 1.22
N ALA A 92 -8.30 29.99 0.53
CA ALA A 92 -9.71 30.22 0.84
C ALA A 92 -10.66 29.33 0.00
N GLU A 93 -10.17 28.53 -0.93
CA GLU A 93 -10.99 27.71 -1.82
C GLU A 93 -11.95 26.80 -1.04
N GLU A 94 -11.44 26.02 -0.10
CA GLU A 94 -12.22 25.08 0.68
C GLU A 94 -13.33 25.77 1.47
N GLN A 95 -13.01 26.93 2.07
CA GLN A 95 -13.96 27.72 2.83
C GLN A 95 -15.09 28.28 1.93
N VAL A 96 -14.76 28.80 0.76
CA VAL A 96 -15.75 29.34 -0.19
C VAL A 96 -16.62 28.21 -0.74
N ARG A 97 -16.06 27.05 -1.04
CA ARG A 97 -16.82 25.86 -1.45
C ARG A 97 -17.81 25.41 -0.38
N LEU A 98 -17.41 25.46 0.88
CA LEU A 98 -18.29 25.14 2.02
C LEU A 98 -19.45 26.14 2.12
N TRP A 99 -19.19 27.45 1.98
CA TRP A 99 -20.21 28.49 2.03
C TRP A 99 -21.24 28.38 0.92
N LEU A 100 -20.77 27.98 -0.27
CA LEU A 100 -21.61 27.83 -1.46
C LEU A 100 -22.19 26.41 -1.63
N GLU A 101 -21.99 25.52 -0.64
CA GLU A 101 -22.37 24.10 -0.70
C GLU A 101 -21.91 23.41 -2.00
N ARG A 102 -20.77 23.86 -2.54
CA ARG A 102 -20.23 23.42 -3.81
C ARG A 102 -18.96 22.56 -3.61
N PRO A 103 -19.04 21.23 -3.69
CA PRO A 103 -17.86 20.36 -3.54
C PRO A 103 -16.81 20.65 -4.64
N ALA A 104 -15.56 20.30 -4.37
CA ALA A 104 -14.48 20.40 -5.35
C ALA A 104 -14.80 19.52 -6.58
N PHE A 105 -14.71 20.08 -7.78
CA PHE A 105 -14.87 19.33 -9.01
C PHE A 105 -13.55 18.70 -9.42
N ASP A 106 -13.44 17.37 -9.34
CA ASP A 106 -12.35 16.61 -9.95
C ASP A 106 -12.84 16.06 -11.31
N PRO A 107 -12.33 16.56 -12.44
CA PRO A 107 -12.71 16.04 -13.76
C PRO A 107 -12.45 14.54 -13.91
N ARG A 108 -11.43 14.01 -13.22
CA ARG A 108 -11.08 12.59 -13.27
C ARG A 108 -12.10 11.75 -12.50
N GLN A 109 -12.53 12.24 -11.34
CA GLN A 109 -13.60 11.61 -10.57
C GLN A 109 -14.89 11.57 -11.37
N HIS A 110 -15.26 12.67 -12.01
CA HIS A 110 -16.45 12.74 -12.87
C HIS A 110 -16.39 11.76 -14.05
N LEU A 111 -15.24 11.66 -14.73
CA LEU A 111 -15.04 10.69 -15.80
C LEU A 111 -15.12 9.25 -15.31
N TRP A 112 -14.55 8.97 -14.13
CA TRP A 112 -14.60 7.66 -13.51
C TRP A 112 -16.02 7.28 -13.08
N ASP A 113 -16.75 8.19 -12.43
CA ASP A 113 -18.15 7.98 -12.04
C ASP A 113 -19.04 7.75 -13.25
N SER A 114 -18.83 8.51 -14.33
CA SER A 114 -19.53 8.35 -15.59
C SER A 114 -19.25 6.98 -16.23
N ALA A 115 -18.01 6.50 -16.16
CA ALA A 115 -17.62 5.18 -16.66
C ALA A 115 -18.22 4.03 -15.84
N LEU A 116 -18.40 4.20 -14.52
CA LEU A 116 -19.03 3.21 -13.64
C LEU A 116 -20.55 3.15 -13.80
N ALA A 117 -21.19 4.27 -14.18
CA ALA A 117 -22.66 4.40 -14.20
C ALA A 117 -23.40 3.28 -14.94
N PRO A 118 -22.95 2.77 -16.11
CA PRO A 118 -23.62 1.67 -16.82
C PRO A 118 -23.60 0.34 -16.07
N TYR A 119 -22.66 0.16 -15.13
CA TYR A 119 -22.38 -1.11 -14.45
C TYR A 119 -22.80 -1.15 -12.98
N LEU A 120 -23.41 -0.10 -12.44
CA LEU A 120 -23.79 -0.02 -11.02
C LEU A 120 -24.67 -1.18 -10.57
N HIS A 121 -25.51 -1.71 -11.47
CA HIS A 121 -26.36 -2.86 -11.22
C HIS A 121 -25.61 -4.20 -11.09
N VAL A 122 -24.35 -4.25 -11.54
CA VAL A 122 -23.46 -5.43 -11.43
C VAL A 122 -22.69 -5.40 -10.11
N PHE A 123 -22.42 -4.23 -9.57
CA PHE A 123 -21.68 -4.06 -8.32
C PHE A 123 -22.61 -4.26 -7.12
N GLU A 124 -22.30 -5.20 -6.24
CA GLU A 124 -23.14 -5.54 -5.10
C GLU A 124 -23.30 -4.40 -4.10
N ASP A 125 -22.29 -3.50 -4.01
CA ASP A 125 -22.31 -2.29 -3.20
C ASP A 125 -22.88 -1.07 -3.96
N GLY A 126 -23.42 -1.26 -5.17
CA GLY A 126 -23.84 -0.15 -6.02
C GLY A 126 -22.68 0.71 -6.57
N GLY A 127 -21.45 0.23 -6.49
CA GLY A 127 -20.25 0.89 -6.97
C GLY A 127 -19.62 1.90 -5.98
N GLU A 128 -20.09 1.94 -4.74
CA GLU A 128 -19.59 2.87 -3.73
C GLU A 128 -18.07 2.73 -3.49
N ALA A 129 -17.58 1.50 -3.33
CA ALA A 129 -16.16 1.26 -3.08
C ALA A 129 -15.29 1.73 -4.25
N LEU A 130 -15.72 1.47 -5.50
CA LEU A 130 -15.01 1.90 -6.70
C LEU A 130 -15.02 3.43 -6.88
N ARG A 131 -16.09 4.12 -6.46
CA ARG A 131 -16.19 5.58 -6.55
C ARG A 131 -15.24 6.32 -5.60
N ARG A 132 -14.86 5.70 -4.46
CA ARG A 132 -13.97 6.32 -3.46
C ARG A 132 -12.53 6.47 -3.95
N GLU A 133 -12.12 5.72 -4.97
CA GLU A 133 -10.76 5.75 -5.50
C GLU A 133 -10.78 5.77 -7.04
N VAL A 134 -10.28 6.85 -7.63
CA VAL A 134 -10.13 6.94 -9.09
C VAL A 134 -9.02 6.01 -9.55
N LEU A 135 -9.40 4.86 -10.04
CA LEU A 135 -8.46 3.85 -10.52
C LEU A 135 -7.95 4.18 -11.92
N ARG A 136 -6.71 3.78 -12.19
CA ARG A 136 -6.09 3.92 -13.51
C ARG A 136 -5.40 2.64 -13.93
N PHE A 137 -5.45 2.41 -15.24
CA PHE A 137 -4.68 1.34 -15.87
C PHE A 137 -3.93 1.93 -17.09
N PRO A 138 -2.59 1.79 -17.19
CA PRO A 138 -1.83 2.34 -18.30
C PRO A 138 -2.35 1.89 -19.67
N GLY A 139 -2.59 2.85 -20.57
CA GLY A 139 -3.06 2.58 -21.93
C GLY A 139 -4.53 2.13 -22.03
N ARG A 140 -5.34 2.30 -20.97
CA ARG A 140 -6.78 2.00 -20.98
C ARG A 140 -7.60 3.20 -20.54
N THR A 141 -8.81 3.30 -21.08
CA THR A 141 -9.78 4.33 -20.69
C THR A 141 -10.51 3.93 -19.41
N TYR A 142 -11.20 4.87 -18.78
CA TYR A 142 -12.03 4.60 -17.60
C TYR A 142 -13.19 3.65 -17.92
N GLU A 143 -13.81 3.77 -19.09
CA GLU A 143 -14.92 2.91 -19.53
C GLU A 143 -14.44 1.46 -19.69
N GLN A 144 -13.26 1.26 -20.28
CA GLN A 144 -12.65 -0.07 -20.39
C GLN A 144 -12.37 -0.67 -19.02
N LEU A 145 -11.85 0.15 -18.09
CA LEU A 145 -11.53 -0.31 -16.74
C LEU A 145 -12.80 -0.66 -15.94
N ALA A 146 -13.84 0.16 -16.04
CA ALA A 146 -15.14 -0.12 -15.42
C ALA A 146 -15.78 -1.41 -15.96
N ALA A 147 -15.74 -1.63 -17.28
CA ALA A 147 -16.19 -2.88 -17.90
C ALA A 147 -15.37 -4.09 -17.42
N ALA A 148 -14.05 -3.94 -17.23
CA ALA A 148 -13.21 -5.00 -16.70
C ALA A 148 -13.59 -5.37 -15.26
N PHE A 149 -13.91 -4.39 -14.39
CA PHE A 149 -14.45 -4.69 -13.06
C PHE A 149 -15.83 -5.38 -13.13
N ALA A 150 -16.69 -4.94 -14.03
CA ALA A 150 -18.02 -5.56 -14.22
C ALA A 150 -17.95 -7.01 -14.72
N SER A 151 -16.86 -7.43 -15.35
CA SER A 151 -16.66 -8.83 -15.79
C SER A 151 -16.22 -9.79 -14.67
N VAL A 152 -15.84 -9.28 -13.51
CA VAL A 152 -15.33 -10.09 -12.38
C VAL A 152 -16.31 -11.17 -11.89
N PRO A 153 -17.60 -10.87 -11.67
CA PRO A 153 -18.55 -11.91 -11.22
C PRO A 153 -18.66 -13.06 -12.21
N GLU A 154 -18.73 -12.80 -13.50
CA GLU A 154 -18.80 -13.83 -14.53
C GLU A 154 -17.56 -14.73 -14.55
N ALA A 155 -16.36 -14.12 -14.47
CA ALA A 155 -15.10 -14.85 -14.42
C ALA A 155 -15.03 -15.79 -13.20
N LEU A 156 -15.49 -15.34 -12.04
CA LEU A 156 -15.51 -16.15 -10.81
C LEU A 156 -16.69 -17.14 -10.76
N ALA A 157 -17.79 -16.88 -11.48
CA ALA A 157 -18.89 -17.84 -11.58
C ALA A 157 -18.47 -19.14 -12.31
N GLN A 158 -17.60 -19.03 -13.30
CA GLN A 158 -17.09 -20.18 -14.05
C GLN A 158 -16.10 -21.02 -13.22
N GLN A 159 -15.21 -20.38 -12.45
CA GLN A 159 -14.14 -21.05 -11.71
C GLN A 159 -13.64 -20.22 -10.55
N SER A 160 -13.45 -20.82 -9.37
CA SER A 160 -12.69 -20.19 -8.28
C SER A 160 -11.22 -20.06 -8.69
N MET A 161 -10.59 -18.91 -8.39
CA MET A 161 -9.21 -18.63 -8.82
C MET A 161 -8.48 -17.71 -7.84
N THR A 162 -7.15 -17.70 -7.91
CA THR A 162 -6.35 -16.76 -7.13
C THR A 162 -6.54 -15.34 -7.64
N LEU A 163 -6.27 -14.35 -6.77
CA LEU A 163 -6.36 -12.93 -7.13
C LEU A 163 -5.53 -12.58 -8.37
N ARG A 164 -4.36 -13.21 -8.54
CA ARG A 164 -3.50 -12.99 -9.72
C ARG A 164 -4.05 -13.62 -11.00
N GLN A 165 -4.69 -14.78 -10.90
CA GLN A 165 -5.39 -15.38 -12.05
C GLN A 165 -6.57 -14.52 -12.47
N LEU A 166 -7.39 -14.06 -11.50
CA LEU A 166 -8.49 -13.13 -11.73
C LEU A 166 -7.99 -11.83 -12.38
N SER A 167 -6.94 -11.25 -11.81
CA SER A 167 -6.31 -10.04 -12.33
C SER A 167 -5.88 -10.21 -13.80
N ALA A 168 -5.20 -11.31 -14.12
CA ALA A 168 -4.76 -11.56 -15.47
C ALA A 168 -5.93 -11.76 -16.45
N ARG A 169 -7.00 -12.45 -16.04
CA ARG A 169 -8.16 -12.74 -16.90
C ARG A 169 -9.02 -11.53 -17.17
N CYS A 170 -9.29 -10.71 -16.15
CA CYS A 170 -10.17 -9.54 -16.29
C CYS A 170 -9.42 -8.28 -16.74
N PHE A 171 -8.12 -8.14 -16.45
CA PHE A 171 -7.36 -6.91 -16.66
C PHE A 171 -6.17 -7.10 -17.61
N TRP A 172 -6.47 -7.46 -18.84
CA TRP A 172 -5.53 -7.49 -20.00
C TRP A 172 -4.20 -8.22 -19.73
N GLY A 173 -4.26 -9.34 -19.03
CA GLY A 173 -3.06 -10.13 -18.72
C GLY A 173 -2.23 -9.58 -17.54
N ALA A 174 -2.62 -8.47 -16.94
CA ALA A 174 -1.86 -7.84 -15.85
C ALA A 174 -2.10 -8.57 -14.52
N SER A 175 -1.37 -9.64 -14.25
CA SER A 175 -1.55 -10.49 -13.07
C SER A 175 -1.37 -9.78 -11.72
N LYS A 176 -0.68 -8.64 -11.69
CA LYS A 176 -0.36 -7.89 -10.45
C LYS A 176 -1.27 -6.69 -10.20
N PHE A 177 -2.18 -6.35 -11.10
CA PHE A 177 -3.02 -5.16 -10.97
C PHE A 177 -3.89 -5.17 -9.70
N LEU A 178 -4.40 -6.32 -9.33
CA LEU A 178 -5.23 -6.50 -8.13
C LEU A 178 -4.45 -6.79 -6.83
N ASP A 179 -3.11 -6.93 -6.85
CA ASP A 179 -2.33 -7.41 -5.69
C ASP A 179 -2.62 -6.63 -4.38
N ARG A 180 -2.87 -5.32 -4.47
CA ARG A 180 -3.23 -4.46 -3.31
C ARG A 180 -4.71 -4.06 -3.26
N LYS A 181 -5.53 -4.59 -4.15
CA LYS A 181 -6.94 -4.19 -4.33
C LYS A 181 -7.93 -5.26 -3.84
N ARG A 182 -7.45 -6.27 -3.10
CA ARG A 182 -8.33 -7.29 -2.53
C ARG A 182 -9.42 -6.69 -1.63
N PRO A 183 -9.14 -5.73 -0.71
CA PRO A 183 -10.18 -5.09 0.09
C PRO A 183 -11.23 -4.36 -0.76
N LEU A 184 -10.79 -3.61 -1.78
CA LEU A 184 -11.66 -2.92 -2.72
C LEU A 184 -12.57 -3.92 -3.45
N LEU A 185 -11.99 -5.00 -3.99
CA LEU A 185 -12.75 -6.03 -4.71
C LEU A 185 -13.79 -6.71 -3.82
N LEU A 186 -13.46 -7.01 -2.56
CA LEU A 186 -14.36 -7.61 -1.60
C LEU A 186 -15.43 -6.63 -1.07
N ALA A 187 -15.15 -5.33 -1.07
CA ALA A 187 -16.15 -4.32 -0.76
C ALA A 187 -17.16 -4.19 -1.91
N THR A 188 -16.67 -4.24 -3.17
CA THR A 188 -17.53 -4.19 -4.36
C THR A 188 -18.36 -5.47 -4.57
N PHE A 189 -17.78 -6.64 -4.23
CA PHE A 189 -18.38 -7.97 -4.43
C PHE A 189 -18.22 -8.85 -3.19
N PRO A 190 -18.93 -8.57 -2.09
CA PRO A 190 -18.82 -9.35 -0.85
C PRO A 190 -19.12 -10.84 -1.02
N SER A 191 -20.09 -11.21 -1.86
CA SER A 191 -20.50 -12.60 -2.08
C SER A 191 -19.40 -13.45 -2.72
N LEU A 192 -18.43 -12.83 -3.40
CA LEU A 192 -17.37 -13.53 -4.11
C LEU A 192 -16.16 -13.89 -3.24
N ALA A 193 -16.16 -13.52 -1.95
CA ALA A 193 -15.04 -13.75 -1.03
C ALA A 193 -14.56 -15.21 -1.00
N GLY A 194 -15.48 -16.16 -0.99
CA GLY A 194 -15.19 -17.60 -0.98
C GLY A 194 -14.67 -18.17 -2.31
N ARG A 195 -14.79 -17.40 -3.41
CA ARG A 195 -14.31 -17.82 -4.74
C ARG A 195 -12.91 -17.30 -5.07
N ILE A 196 -12.42 -16.34 -4.31
CA ILE A 196 -11.05 -15.80 -4.45
C ILE A 196 -10.12 -16.63 -3.60
N LEU A 197 -9.45 -17.59 -4.23
CA LEU A 197 -8.53 -18.51 -3.58
C LEU A 197 -7.28 -17.77 -3.07
N SER A 198 -6.79 -18.18 -1.92
CA SER A 198 -5.45 -17.81 -1.47
C SER A 198 -4.41 -18.48 -2.36
N ARG A 199 -3.31 -17.79 -2.64
CA ARG A 199 -2.19 -18.40 -3.35
C ARG A 199 -1.39 -19.24 -2.37
N PRO A 200 -1.29 -20.57 -2.57
CA PRO A 200 -0.47 -21.39 -1.69
C PRO A 200 1.00 -21.02 -1.82
N LEU A 201 1.72 -21.13 -0.71
CA LEU A 201 3.18 -21.09 -0.71
C LEU A 201 3.72 -22.40 -1.27
N LEU A 202 4.59 -22.31 -2.28
CA LEU A 202 5.34 -23.46 -2.75
C LEU A 202 6.68 -23.51 -2.00
N LEU A 203 6.84 -24.50 -1.16
CA LEU A 203 8.01 -24.68 -0.32
C LEU A 203 8.84 -25.89 -0.79
N SER A 204 10.14 -25.69 -0.96
CA SER A 204 11.07 -26.78 -1.20
C SER A 204 11.47 -27.41 0.13
N VAL A 205 11.40 -28.74 0.22
CA VAL A 205 11.59 -29.48 1.47
C VAL A 205 12.54 -30.66 1.22
N TYR A 206 13.57 -30.75 2.06
CA TYR A 206 14.42 -31.93 2.19
C TYR A 206 14.08 -32.62 3.52
N LEU A 207 13.73 -33.92 3.49
CA LEU A 207 13.40 -34.68 4.70
C LEU A 207 14.18 -36.01 4.72
N PRO A 208 15.14 -36.17 5.60
CA PRO A 208 15.72 -37.52 5.85
C PRO A 208 14.69 -38.40 6.54
N ALA A 209 14.85 -39.72 6.43
CA ALA A 209 13.89 -40.68 6.96
C ALA A 209 13.65 -40.51 8.48
N ASN A 210 14.70 -40.21 9.23
CA ASN A 210 14.67 -40.08 10.67
C ASN A 210 15.02 -38.68 11.17
N PHE A 211 14.44 -37.63 10.53
CA PHE A 211 14.65 -36.26 10.99
C PHE A 211 14.09 -36.06 12.41
N GLU A 212 14.77 -35.29 13.22
CA GLU A 212 14.41 -35.00 14.62
C GLU A 212 14.11 -33.52 14.85
N ASP A 213 14.57 -32.68 13.94
CA ASP A 213 14.36 -31.24 13.95
C ASP A 213 14.16 -30.70 12.55
N ILE A 214 13.72 -29.45 12.48
CA ILE A 214 13.47 -28.73 11.24
C ILE A 214 14.28 -27.43 11.25
N LEU A 215 14.99 -27.15 10.16
CA LEU A 215 15.64 -25.88 9.89
C LEU A 215 14.96 -25.16 8.73
N PHE A 216 14.38 -24.00 9.03
CA PHE A 216 13.90 -23.06 8.04
C PHE A 216 15.06 -22.21 7.53
N VAL A 217 15.26 -22.17 6.23
CA VAL A 217 16.37 -21.47 5.57
C VAL A 217 15.80 -20.37 4.65
N GLU A 218 16.29 -19.15 4.81
CA GLU A 218 15.80 -18.01 4.01
C GLU A 218 16.42 -17.99 2.61
N ASN A 219 17.73 -18.18 2.52
CA ASN A 219 18.49 -18.05 1.29
C ASN A 219 18.51 -19.35 0.47
N GLN A 220 18.37 -19.22 -0.86
CA GLN A 220 18.27 -20.35 -1.76
C GLN A 220 19.61 -21.10 -1.92
N ASP A 221 20.71 -20.36 -2.07
CA ASP A 221 22.02 -20.96 -2.31
C ASP A 221 22.48 -21.73 -1.06
N THR A 222 22.32 -21.13 0.11
CA THR A 222 22.57 -21.77 1.41
C THR A 222 21.69 -23.02 1.60
N TYR A 223 20.41 -22.96 1.22
CA TYR A 223 19.52 -24.12 1.27
C TYR A 223 20.04 -25.26 0.39
N LEU A 224 20.45 -24.97 -0.85
CA LEU A 224 20.96 -25.96 -1.79
C LEU A 224 22.29 -26.58 -1.33
N GLU A 225 23.18 -25.76 -0.74
CA GLU A 225 24.41 -26.27 -0.13
C GLU A 225 24.13 -27.24 1.05
N LEU A 226 23.18 -26.87 1.92
CA LEU A 226 22.75 -27.72 3.04
C LEU A 226 22.13 -29.04 2.53
N VAL A 227 21.30 -29.00 1.50
CA VAL A 227 20.73 -30.20 0.89
C VAL A 227 21.83 -31.11 0.32
N ALA A 228 22.88 -30.54 -0.29
CA ALA A 228 24.02 -31.31 -0.81
C ALA A 228 24.81 -32.03 0.29
N LEU A 229 24.84 -31.48 1.51
CA LEU A 229 25.42 -32.15 2.68
C LEU A 229 24.59 -33.34 3.18
N ALA A 230 23.33 -33.43 2.73
CA ALA A 230 22.39 -34.51 3.11
C ALA A 230 22.31 -34.79 4.62
N PRO A 231 21.92 -33.79 5.45
CA PRO A 231 21.87 -33.97 6.90
C PRO A 231 20.94 -35.13 7.28
N ALA A 232 21.44 -36.04 8.13
CA ALA A 232 20.73 -37.30 8.43
C ALA A 232 19.55 -37.13 9.43
N ARG A 233 19.56 -36.05 10.24
CA ARG A 233 18.62 -35.85 11.35
C ARG A 233 17.81 -34.54 11.24
N THR A 234 18.14 -33.63 10.33
CA THR A 234 17.49 -32.34 10.18
C THR A 234 16.71 -32.24 8.86
N GLY A 235 15.44 -31.97 8.96
CA GLY A 235 14.64 -31.57 7.82
C GLY A 235 14.91 -30.11 7.45
N LEU A 236 15.01 -29.80 6.16
CA LEU A 236 15.28 -28.45 5.66
C LEU A 236 14.06 -27.90 4.91
N ILE A 237 13.70 -26.66 5.16
CA ILE A 237 12.61 -25.98 4.45
C ILE A 237 13.13 -24.66 3.91
N TYR A 238 13.08 -24.48 2.57
CA TYR A 238 13.37 -23.22 1.93
C TYR A 238 12.16 -22.29 1.98
N LEU A 239 12.34 -21.09 2.54
CA LEU A 239 11.27 -20.11 2.78
C LEU A 239 11.09 -19.11 1.64
N ALA A 240 11.15 -19.53 0.38
CA ALA A 240 10.99 -18.65 -0.78
C ALA A 240 9.79 -17.69 -0.64
N GLY A 241 10.06 -16.41 -0.34
CA GLY A 241 9.04 -15.37 -0.34
C GLY A 241 8.03 -15.43 0.80
N PHE A 242 8.40 -15.96 1.96
CA PHE A 242 7.56 -16.09 3.16
C PHE A 242 7.05 -14.74 3.73
N ARG A 243 7.48 -13.61 3.19
CA ARG A 243 7.11 -12.27 3.65
C ARG A 243 5.59 -12.04 3.63
N GLY A 244 4.96 -12.05 4.79
CA GLY A 244 3.56 -11.64 5.00
C GLY A 244 2.48 -12.72 4.85
N ALA A 245 2.81 -13.97 4.51
CA ALA A 245 1.83 -15.07 4.44
C ALA A 245 1.84 -15.98 5.68
N ALA A 246 2.65 -15.65 6.68
CA ALA A 246 2.98 -16.50 7.82
C ALA A 246 1.75 -17.02 8.57
N LEU A 247 0.81 -16.15 8.93
CA LEU A 247 -0.30 -16.49 9.83
C LEU A 247 -1.25 -17.57 9.31
N ARG A 248 -1.30 -17.78 7.99
CA ARG A 248 -2.24 -18.72 7.35
C ARG A 248 -1.57 -19.95 6.76
N VAL A 249 -0.27 -20.06 6.88
CA VAL A 249 0.51 -21.11 6.21
C VAL A 249 0.16 -22.54 6.70
N ARG A 250 -0.39 -22.66 7.91
CA ARG A 250 -0.89 -23.91 8.47
C ARG A 250 -2.33 -24.27 8.08
N GLU A 251 -3.06 -23.35 7.47
CA GLU A 251 -4.40 -23.65 6.96
C GLU A 251 -4.31 -24.66 5.79
N ALA A 252 -5.26 -25.57 5.71
CA ALA A 252 -5.30 -26.57 4.64
C ALA A 252 -5.23 -25.92 3.26
N GLY A 253 -4.34 -26.39 2.39
CA GLY A 253 -4.17 -25.88 1.04
C GLY A 253 -3.38 -24.56 0.92
N GLN A 254 -2.90 -23.96 2.02
CA GLN A 254 -2.08 -22.73 1.97
C GLN A 254 -0.59 -22.99 1.74
N ALA A 255 -0.11 -24.22 1.90
CA ALA A 255 1.24 -24.64 1.57
C ALA A 255 1.22 -25.86 0.65
N VAL A 256 2.11 -25.88 -0.33
CA VAL A 256 2.38 -27.01 -1.20
C VAL A 256 3.87 -27.37 -1.08
N PHE A 257 4.17 -28.61 -0.77
CA PHE A 257 5.53 -29.07 -0.54
C PHE A 257 6.10 -29.76 -1.78
N SER A 258 7.25 -29.28 -2.23
CA SER A 258 8.07 -29.92 -3.25
C SER A 258 9.25 -30.59 -2.57
N TYR A 259 9.21 -31.93 -2.48
CA TYR A 259 10.29 -32.68 -1.87
C TYR A 259 11.46 -32.84 -2.84
N VAL A 260 12.67 -32.45 -2.40
CA VAL A 260 13.88 -32.49 -3.24
C VAL A 260 14.64 -33.82 -3.11
N ASN A 261 14.18 -34.70 -2.21
CA ASN A 261 14.71 -36.07 -2.04
C ASN A 261 13.58 -37.10 -2.00
N MET A 262 13.93 -38.37 -2.05
CA MET A 262 12.97 -39.47 -1.82
C MET A 262 12.55 -39.46 -0.35
N VAL A 263 11.26 -39.27 -0.10
CA VAL A 263 10.68 -39.17 1.26
C VAL A 263 9.72 -40.34 1.49
N SER A 264 9.90 -41.07 2.58
CA SER A 264 9.01 -42.18 2.95
C SER A 264 7.62 -41.65 3.35
N PRO A 265 6.54 -42.46 3.24
CA PRO A 265 5.23 -42.11 3.72
C PRO A 265 5.23 -41.68 5.20
N GLU A 266 5.93 -42.41 6.05
CA GLU A 266 6.01 -42.15 7.50
C GLU A 266 6.68 -40.80 7.81
N ALA A 267 7.74 -40.45 7.07
CA ALA A 267 8.39 -39.14 7.19
C ALA A 267 7.47 -38.00 6.72
N ARG A 268 6.67 -38.22 5.68
CA ARG A 268 5.67 -37.23 5.24
C ARG A 268 4.57 -37.01 6.26
N GLU A 269 4.04 -38.07 6.84
CA GLU A 269 3.01 -38.02 7.88
C GLU A 269 3.51 -37.26 9.10
N ARG A 270 4.72 -37.61 9.58
CA ARG A 270 5.37 -36.92 10.71
C ARG A 270 5.61 -35.44 10.42
N PHE A 271 6.05 -35.09 9.20
CA PHE A 271 6.21 -33.72 8.79
C PHE A 271 4.87 -32.98 8.70
N ALA A 272 3.83 -33.61 8.17
CA ALA A 272 2.50 -33.04 8.14
C ALA A 272 1.95 -32.75 9.53
N ALA A 273 2.12 -33.69 10.48
CA ALA A 273 1.71 -33.50 11.88
C ALA A 273 2.46 -32.33 12.55
N PHE A 274 3.78 -32.19 12.29
CA PHE A 274 4.54 -31.01 12.72
C PHE A 274 4.00 -29.73 12.11
N TRP A 275 3.79 -29.73 10.78
CA TRP A 275 3.33 -28.53 10.07
C TRP A 275 1.94 -28.07 10.52
N LEU A 276 1.03 -28.98 10.77
CA LEU A 276 -0.32 -28.69 11.26
C LEU A 276 -0.37 -28.38 12.76
N GLY A 277 0.73 -28.55 13.49
CA GLY A 277 0.81 -28.28 14.94
C GLY A 277 0.28 -29.41 15.81
N GLU A 278 0.05 -30.59 15.24
CA GLU A 278 -0.39 -31.79 15.93
C GLU A 278 0.75 -32.44 16.69
N GLN A 279 1.98 -32.26 16.22
CA GLN A 279 3.21 -32.72 16.87
C GLN A 279 4.20 -31.56 17.02
N GLN A 280 4.77 -31.38 18.20
CA GLN A 280 5.87 -30.47 18.43
C GLN A 280 7.21 -31.12 18.10
N MET A 281 8.12 -30.33 17.50
CA MET A 281 9.46 -30.74 17.14
C MET A 281 10.39 -29.54 17.28
N PRO A 282 11.64 -29.71 17.72
CA PRO A 282 12.64 -28.65 17.67
C PRO A 282 12.72 -28.05 16.29
N SER A 283 12.65 -26.74 16.22
CA SER A 283 12.65 -26.04 14.93
C SER A 283 13.45 -24.77 15.03
N PHE A 284 14.18 -24.47 13.97
CA PHE A 284 15.15 -23.41 13.91
C PHE A 284 14.95 -22.59 12.65
N PHE A 285 15.37 -21.33 12.69
CA PHE A 285 15.44 -20.45 11.55
C PHE A 285 16.86 -19.94 11.36
N TRP A 286 17.32 -19.92 10.11
CA TRP A 286 18.54 -19.27 9.69
C TRP A 286 18.29 -18.46 8.42
N GLY A 287 18.60 -17.18 8.48
CA GLY A 287 18.48 -16.22 7.40
C GLY A 287 19.56 -15.16 7.50
N ASP A 288 19.41 -14.08 6.76
CA ASP A 288 20.28 -12.93 6.83
C ASP A 288 20.34 -12.34 8.24
N LEU A 289 21.52 -11.89 8.66
CA LEU A 289 21.69 -11.16 9.91
C LEU A 289 21.41 -9.68 9.62
N ASP A 290 20.13 -9.37 9.48
CA ASP A 290 19.58 -8.03 9.24
C ASP A 290 18.15 -7.91 9.82
N PHE A 291 17.56 -6.73 9.84
CA PHE A 291 16.21 -6.52 10.38
C PHE A 291 15.12 -7.27 9.60
N ALA A 292 15.29 -7.50 8.29
CA ALA A 292 14.32 -8.26 7.49
C ALA A 292 14.34 -9.75 7.87
N GLY A 293 15.51 -10.35 8.06
CA GLY A 293 15.67 -11.72 8.56
C GLY A 293 15.07 -11.88 9.97
N MET A 294 15.30 -10.90 10.87
CA MET A 294 14.70 -10.92 12.21
C MET A 294 13.17 -10.77 12.15
N ALA A 295 12.63 -9.98 11.22
CA ALA A 295 11.18 -9.88 11.01
C ALA A 295 10.57 -11.18 10.47
N ILE A 296 11.31 -11.94 9.65
CA ILE A 296 10.90 -13.28 9.22
C ILE A 296 10.85 -14.23 10.41
N LEU A 297 11.86 -14.24 11.28
CA LEU A 297 11.86 -15.03 12.50
C LEU A 297 10.66 -14.68 13.39
N ALA A 298 10.40 -13.40 13.63
CA ALA A 298 9.24 -12.95 14.39
C ALA A 298 7.91 -13.47 13.80
N SER A 299 7.79 -13.43 12.47
CA SER A 299 6.62 -13.95 11.76
C SER A 299 6.50 -15.47 11.86
N LEU A 300 7.62 -16.19 11.80
CA LEU A 300 7.65 -17.64 11.99
C LEU A 300 7.22 -18.05 13.40
N LYS A 301 7.67 -17.33 14.43
CA LYS A 301 7.29 -17.61 15.82
C LYS A 301 5.79 -17.47 16.09
N GLN A 302 5.09 -16.61 15.36
CA GLN A 302 3.63 -16.51 15.46
C GLN A 302 2.90 -17.77 15.00
N VAL A 303 3.52 -18.54 14.10
CA VAL A 303 2.94 -19.77 13.52
C VAL A 303 3.55 -21.02 14.14
N PHE A 304 4.83 -20.98 14.38
CA PHE A 304 5.63 -22.05 15.00
C PHE A 304 6.28 -21.52 16.30
N PRO A 305 5.55 -21.48 17.43
CA PRO A 305 6.04 -20.83 18.65
C PRO A 305 7.37 -21.38 19.17
N GLY A 306 7.68 -22.64 18.85
CA GLY A 306 8.94 -23.32 19.22
C GLY A 306 10.15 -23.00 18.33
N VAL A 307 9.97 -22.18 17.26
CA VAL A 307 11.10 -21.83 16.38
C VAL A 307 12.08 -20.91 17.11
N GLU A 308 13.37 -21.23 17.02
CA GLU A 308 14.46 -20.43 17.58
C GLU A 308 15.48 -20.06 16.48
N ALA A 309 16.20 -18.94 16.65
CA ALA A 309 17.30 -18.60 15.76
C ALA A 309 18.41 -19.68 15.84
N TRP A 310 18.85 -20.19 14.68
CA TRP A 310 19.82 -21.27 14.61
C TRP A 310 21.23 -20.79 14.94
N GLN A 311 21.65 -20.96 16.20
CA GLN A 311 22.92 -20.43 16.68
C GLN A 311 24.15 -20.90 15.87
N PRO A 312 24.27 -22.17 15.43
CA PRO A 312 25.43 -22.57 14.63
C PRO A 312 25.61 -21.78 13.33
N GLY A 313 24.53 -21.34 12.70
CA GLY A 313 24.58 -20.51 11.51
C GLY A 313 24.78 -19.01 11.82
N TYR A 314 24.11 -18.50 12.86
CA TYR A 314 24.21 -17.09 13.21
C TYR A 314 25.51 -16.71 13.91
N GLN A 315 26.14 -17.62 14.67
CA GLN A 315 27.37 -17.30 15.41
C GLN A 315 28.52 -16.82 14.49
N PRO A 316 28.84 -17.51 13.37
CA PRO A 316 29.88 -17.02 12.46
C PRO A 316 29.51 -15.69 11.80
N MET A 317 28.22 -15.44 11.50
CA MET A 317 27.76 -14.16 10.97
C MET A 317 27.95 -13.03 11.99
N LEU A 318 27.65 -13.32 13.27
CA LEU A 318 27.84 -12.41 14.39
C LEU A 318 29.32 -12.05 14.58
N ASP A 319 30.22 -13.03 14.42
CA ASP A 319 31.67 -12.80 14.49
C ASP A 319 32.15 -11.91 13.35
N ILE A 320 31.69 -12.15 12.11
CA ILE A 320 31.95 -11.27 10.95
C ILE A 320 31.46 -9.84 11.22
N LEU A 321 30.25 -9.69 11.75
CA LEU A 321 29.65 -8.40 12.04
C LEU A 321 30.47 -7.64 13.10
N ARG A 322 30.83 -8.30 14.21
CA ARG A 322 31.61 -7.73 15.32
C ARG A 322 33.04 -7.35 14.93
N GLU A 323 33.63 -8.05 13.96
CA GLU A 323 34.92 -7.71 13.38
C GLU A 323 34.85 -6.53 12.39
N GLY A 324 33.67 -5.92 12.21
CA GLY A 324 33.47 -4.81 11.27
C GLY A 324 33.56 -5.20 9.80
N ARG A 325 33.38 -6.47 9.47
CA ARG A 325 33.40 -7.02 8.11
C ARG A 325 32.00 -7.16 7.48
N GLY A 326 30.96 -6.71 8.18
CA GLY A 326 29.62 -6.60 7.64
C GLY A 326 29.51 -5.44 6.63
N HIS A 327 28.47 -5.48 5.78
CA HIS A 327 28.17 -4.38 4.89
C HIS A 327 27.25 -3.35 5.55
N SER A 328 27.36 -2.08 5.10
CA SER A 328 26.57 -0.99 5.67
C SER A 328 25.08 -1.14 5.35
N ALA A 329 24.25 -0.77 6.32
CA ALA A 329 22.80 -0.61 6.12
C ALA A 329 22.46 0.59 5.20
N VAL A 330 23.38 1.52 5.00
CA VAL A 330 23.19 2.77 4.23
C VAL A 330 23.79 2.61 2.84
N GLY A 331 23.06 2.93 1.78
CA GLY A 331 23.55 2.96 0.40
C GLY A 331 23.29 1.68 -0.43
N GLY A 332 22.49 0.75 0.04
CA GLY A 332 22.14 -0.49 -0.68
C GLY A 332 20.64 -0.74 -0.77
N ASP A 333 20.26 -1.84 -1.41
CA ASP A 333 18.85 -2.28 -1.55
C ASP A 333 18.15 -2.52 -0.18
N LYS A 334 18.91 -2.52 0.92
CA LYS A 334 18.45 -2.76 2.30
C LYS A 334 18.18 -1.47 3.11
N GLU A 335 18.30 -0.27 2.53
CA GLU A 335 18.13 1.04 3.22
C GLU A 335 16.78 1.26 3.92
N LYS A 336 15.74 0.51 3.55
CA LYS A 336 14.37 0.70 4.06
C LYS A 336 13.93 -0.40 5.03
N GLN A 337 14.86 -1.03 5.72
CA GLN A 337 14.51 -2.02 6.71
C GLN A 337 14.10 -1.34 8.03
N TYR A 338 13.03 -1.84 8.63
CA TYR A 338 12.52 -1.37 9.91
C TYR A 338 12.87 -2.35 11.01
N HIS A 339 13.20 -1.82 12.18
CA HIS A 339 13.42 -2.64 13.37
C HIS A 339 12.18 -3.51 13.65
N PRO A 340 12.33 -4.85 13.80
CA PRO A 340 11.20 -5.77 13.89
C PRO A 340 10.46 -5.72 15.24
N GLY A 341 10.97 -5.02 16.23
CA GLY A 341 10.53 -5.13 17.61
C GLY A 341 11.06 -6.43 18.26
N SER A 342 10.32 -7.00 19.20
CA SER A 342 10.68 -8.31 19.77
C SER A 342 10.31 -9.44 18.82
N THR A 343 11.24 -10.35 18.60
CA THR A 343 11.03 -11.58 17.83
C THR A 343 10.42 -12.69 18.69
N GLN A 344 10.40 -12.55 20.02
CA GLN A 344 10.09 -13.57 20.99
C GLN A 344 11.12 -14.76 21.02
N CYS A 345 12.28 -14.58 20.38
CA CYS A 345 13.43 -15.47 20.47
C CYS A 345 14.51 -14.81 21.32
N PRO A 346 14.82 -15.30 22.51
CA PRO A 346 15.79 -14.65 23.42
C PRO A 346 17.16 -14.41 22.77
N TYR A 347 17.66 -15.37 21.98
CA TYR A 347 18.94 -15.20 21.29
C TYR A 347 18.89 -14.07 20.24
N ALA A 348 17.80 -13.97 19.50
CA ALA A 348 17.65 -12.88 18.54
C ALA A 348 17.47 -11.54 19.24
N ASP A 349 16.63 -11.47 20.28
CA ASP A 349 16.28 -10.21 20.96
C ASP A 349 17.42 -9.65 21.82
N TYR A 350 18.25 -10.53 22.43
CA TYR A 350 19.30 -10.07 23.35
C TYR A 350 20.73 -10.15 22.78
N VAL A 351 20.91 -10.79 21.62
CA VAL A 351 22.26 -10.95 21.04
C VAL A 351 22.32 -10.45 19.60
N LEU A 352 21.43 -10.95 18.71
CA LEU A 352 21.54 -10.64 17.28
C LEU A 352 21.10 -9.19 16.96
N ILE A 353 19.92 -8.79 17.40
CA ILE A 353 19.38 -7.44 17.16
C ILE A 353 20.28 -6.37 17.77
N PRO A 354 20.72 -6.46 19.04
CA PRO A 354 21.66 -5.50 19.60
C PRO A 354 22.97 -5.39 18.84
N ALA A 355 23.51 -6.49 18.32
CA ALA A 355 24.74 -6.45 17.54
C ALA A 355 24.53 -5.75 16.17
N ILE A 356 23.39 -5.95 15.52
CA ILE A 356 23.02 -5.22 14.29
C ILE A 356 22.95 -3.71 14.57
N GLU A 357 22.30 -3.31 15.68
CA GLU A 357 22.16 -1.91 16.08
C GLU A 357 23.51 -1.26 16.44
N GLU A 358 24.34 -1.97 17.20
CA GLU A 358 25.65 -1.49 17.64
C GLU A 358 26.61 -1.27 16.47
N GLN A 359 26.64 -2.23 15.53
CA GLN A 359 27.57 -2.21 14.40
C GLN A 359 27.04 -1.42 13.19
N LEU A 360 25.73 -1.06 13.17
CA LEU A 360 25.05 -0.41 12.04
C LEU A 360 25.31 -1.14 10.71
N GLY A 361 25.37 -2.48 10.75
CA GLY A 361 25.76 -3.31 9.62
C GLY A 361 24.97 -4.61 9.56
N PHE A 362 25.05 -5.27 8.41
CA PHE A 362 24.37 -6.51 8.09
C PHE A 362 25.36 -7.54 7.57
N VAL A 363 24.98 -8.83 7.66
CA VAL A 363 25.73 -9.94 7.06
C VAL A 363 24.73 -10.83 6.32
N ASP A 364 24.95 -11.06 5.04
CA ASP A 364 24.13 -11.96 4.24
C ASP A 364 24.47 -13.42 4.58
N GLN A 365 23.50 -14.30 4.53
CA GLN A 365 23.62 -15.71 4.89
C GLN A 365 24.70 -16.42 4.06
N GLU A 366 24.88 -16.05 2.79
CA GLU A 366 25.89 -16.58 1.87
C GLU A 366 27.33 -16.30 2.28
N ALA A 367 27.56 -15.37 3.21
CA ALA A 367 28.89 -15.15 3.74
C ALA A 367 29.45 -16.36 4.48
N ILE A 368 28.58 -17.32 4.86
CA ILE A 368 28.94 -18.49 5.62
C ILE A 368 28.89 -19.74 4.74
N GLY A 369 30.04 -20.29 4.39
CA GLY A 369 30.13 -21.60 3.75
C GLY A 369 29.65 -22.71 4.70
N VAL A 370 28.60 -23.42 4.33
CA VAL A 370 27.95 -24.43 5.21
C VAL A 370 28.87 -25.60 5.56
N SER A 371 29.89 -25.88 4.75
CA SER A 371 30.91 -26.89 5.01
C SER A 371 31.78 -26.57 6.24
N THR A 372 31.86 -25.32 6.66
CA THR A 372 32.60 -24.85 7.82
C THR A 372 31.77 -25.01 9.13
N LEU A 373 30.45 -25.13 8.99
CA LEU A 373 29.57 -25.33 10.11
C LEU A 373 29.79 -26.75 10.63
N LEU A 374 30.25 -26.85 11.85
CA LEU A 374 30.22 -28.14 12.54
C LEU A 374 28.74 -28.52 12.71
N TRP A 375 28.24 -29.38 11.80
CA TRP A 375 26.89 -29.91 11.87
C TRP A 375 26.77 -30.81 13.10
N ARG A 376 26.77 -30.20 14.27
CA ARG A 376 26.32 -30.85 15.50
C ARG A 376 24.82 -30.68 15.50
N GLY A 377 24.08 -31.77 15.33
CA GLY A 377 22.64 -31.74 15.55
C GLY A 377 22.34 -31.01 16.87
N PRO A 378 21.15 -30.39 17.04
CA PRO A 378 20.81 -29.53 18.18
C PRO A 378 20.85 -30.22 19.56
N SER A 379 21.26 -31.46 19.66
CA SER A 379 21.34 -32.24 20.91
C SER A 379 22.75 -32.76 21.10
N GLN A 380 23.66 -31.95 21.60
CA GLN A 380 24.78 -32.34 22.48
C GLN A 380 25.05 -31.23 23.46
#